data_015b31b932cf893ce3c9deaa781fedaf
#
_entry.id   015b31b932cf893ce3c9deaa781fedaf
#
_cell.length_a   1.000
_cell.length_b   1.000
_cell.length_c   1.000
_cell.angle_alpha   90.00
_cell.angle_beta   90.00
_cell.angle_gamma   90.00
#
_symmetry.space_group_name_H-M   'P 1'
#
loop_
_entity.id
_entity.type
_entity.pdbx_description
1 polymer ?
#
loop_
_entity_poly.entity_id
_entity_poly.type
_entity_poly.pdbx_seq_one_letter_code
_entity_poly.pdbx_strand_id
1 'polypeptide(L)'
;MRRHGYMRRWPGAALLVATLAILAGCGALKPAGGTPITDISLIAGDWAGTITPPYEPFYLKITPDRKLVAAWGVNYAWGTVTLRNGQATYEMQPPLLEGTIRLYLDGDRRALALDDRWASFNAEVRPGASGLP
;
A
#
# COMPACT_ATOMS: atom_id res chain seq x y z
N MET A 1 -35.42 68.42 26.88
CA MET A 1 -34.38 68.11 25.86
C MET A 1 -34.26 66.64 25.74
N ARG A 2 -34.68 66.12 24.64
CA ARG A 2 -34.64 64.69 24.38
C ARG A 2 -33.41 64.41 23.56
N ARG A 3 -32.47 63.61 24.09
CA ARG A 3 -31.34 63.08 23.31
C ARG A 3 -31.75 61.76 22.79
N HIS A 4 -31.87 61.65 21.50
CA HIS A 4 -32.07 60.43 20.80
C HIS A 4 -30.74 59.71 20.69
N GLY A 5 -30.61 58.59 21.42
CA GLY A 5 -29.51 57.70 21.26
C GLY A 5 -29.70 56.91 19.99
N TYR A 6 -28.86 57.16 19.02
CA TYR A 6 -28.75 56.33 17.84
C TYR A 6 -28.03 55.02 18.22
N MET A 7 -28.81 53.98 18.37
CA MET A 7 -28.24 52.63 18.36
C MET A 7 -27.76 52.32 16.95
N ARG A 8 -26.49 52.41 16.79
CA ARG A 8 -25.81 51.93 15.60
C ARG A 8 -25.84 50.40 15.64
N ARG A 9 -26.80 49.83 14.94
CA ARG A 9 -26.77 48.40 14.62
C ARG A 9 -25.61 48.18 13.67
N TRP A 10 -24.61 47.48 14.13
CA TRP A 10 -23.61 46.92 13.27
C TRP A 10 -24.25 45.72 12.58
N PRO A 11 -24.27 45.69 11.25
CA PRO A 11 -24.66 44.49 10.55
C PRO A 11 -23.57 43.45 10.80
N GLY A 12 -24.05 42.29 11.10
CA GLY A 12 -23.27 41.15 11.50
C GLY A 12 -22.05 40.91 10.63
N ALA A 13 -21.01 40.58 11.33
CA ALA A 13 -19.85 39.98 10.74
C ALA A 13 -20.30 38.80 9.88
N ALA A 14 -20.20 38.98 8.60
CA ALA A 14 -20.29 37.88 7.70
C ALA A 14 -19.19 36.89 8.12
N LEU A 15 -19.62 35.81 8.66
CA LEU A 15 -18.75 34.69 8.89
C LEU A 15 -18.24 34.29 7.52
N LEU A 16 -17.02 34.65 7.24
CA LEU A 16 -16.24 34.03 6.22
C LEU A 16 -16.00 32.58 6.69
N VAL A 17 -16.90 31.74 6.29
CA VAL A 17 -16.59 30.32 6.26
C VAL A 17 -15.48 30.19 5.23
N ALA A 18 -14.28 30.22 5.71
CA ALA A 18 -13.16 29.75 4.93
C ALA A 18 -13.45 28.31 4.63
N THR A 19 -14.01 28.08 3.49
CA THR A 19 -14.05 26.75 2.91
C THR A 19 -12.60 26.39 2.72
N LEU A 20 -12.10 25.63 3.65
CA LEU A 20 -10.83 24.95 3.46
C LEU A 20 -11.06 24.05 2.26
N ALA A 21 -10.71 24.53 1.09
CA ALA A 21 -10.52 23.69 -0.06
C ALA A 21 -9.41 22.73 0.36
N ILE A 22 -9.82 21.58 0.81
CA ILE A 22 -8.91 20.47 0.94
C ILE A 22 -8.42 20.28 -0.48
N LEU A 23 -7.24 20.73 -0.71
CA LEU A 23 -6.46 20.33 -1.85
C LEU A 23 -6.32 18.82 -1.70
N ALA A 24 -7.23 18.11 -2.32
CA ALA A 24 -6.97 16.75 -2.69
C ALA A 24 -5.79 16.84 -3.64
N GLY A 25 -4.61 16.79 -3.06
CA GLY A 25 -3.39 16.75 -3.83
C GLY A 25 -3.52 15.60 -4.81
N CYS A 26 -3.31 15.87 -6.08
CA CYS A 26 -3.19 14.87 -7.12
C CYS A 26 -1.90 14.07 -6.92
N GLY A 27 -1.79 13.41 -5.83
CA GLY A 27 -0.82 12.38 -5.56
C GLY A 27 -1.61 11.31 -4.85
N ALA A 28 -1.76 10.15 -5.46
CA ALA A 28 -2.31 9.01 -4.76
C ALA A 28 -1.42 8.75 -3.55
N LEU A 29 -1.77 9.34 -2.41
CA LEU A 29 -1.18 8.98 -1.13
C LEU A 29 -1.59 7.53 -0.90
N LYS A 30 -0.64 6.63 -1.10
CA LYS A 30 -0.84 5.23 -0.74
C LYS A 30 -1.23 5.21 0.73
N PRO A 31 -2.35 4.57 1.11
CA PRO A 31 -2.70 4.42 2.50
C PRO A 31 -1.51 3.86 3.27
N ALA A 32 -1.19 4.40 4.43
CA ALA A 32 0.00 4.02 5.18
C ALA A 32 0.10 2.51 5.49
N GLY A 33 -1.03 1.84 5.58
CA GLY A 33 -1.11 0.39 5.83
C GLY A 33 -1.46 -0.46 4.62
N GLY A 34 -1.73 0.15 3.47
CA GLY A 34 -2.27 -0.54 2.31
C GLY A 34 -3.76 -0.90 2.45
N THR A 35 -4.29 -1.58 1.45
CA THR A 35 -5.65 -2.11 1.44
C THR A 35 -5.69 -3.43 2.23
N PRO A 36 -6.69 -3.66 3.11
CA PRO A 36 -6.81 -4.93 3.79
C PRO A 36 -6.87 -6.11 2.83
N ILE A 37 -6.12 -7.16 3.14
CA ILE A 37 -6.09 -8.40 2.35
C ILE A 37 -6.93 -9.44 3.09
N THR A 38 -8.19 -9.50 2.72
CA THR A 38 -9.18 -10.38 3.37
C THR A 38 -9.29 -11.75 2.70
N ASP A 39 -8.83 -11.85 1.47
CA ASP A 39 -8.86 -13.08 0.68
C ASP A 39 -7.59 -13.20 -0.17
N ILE A 40 -7.11 -14.42 -0.33
CA ILE A 40 -5.90 -14.69 -1.12
C ILE A 40 -6.04 -14.28 -2.58
N SER A 41 -7.24 -14.30 -3.14
CA SER A 41 -7.51 -13.91 -4.51
C SER A 41 -7.14 -12.46 -4.83
N LEU A 42 -7.06 -11.60 -3.80
CA LEU A 42 -6.63 -10.21 -3.96
C LEU A 42 -5.15 -10.09 -4.33
N ILE A 43 -4.35 -11.08 -3.96
CA ILE A 43 -2.91 -11.08 -4.17
C ILE A 43 -2.37 -12.30 -4.92
N ALA A 44 -3.22 -13.29 -5.21
CA ALA A 44 -2.81 -14.45 -6.02
C ALA A 44 -2.50 -14.03 -7.45
N GLY A 45 -1.50 -14.63 -8.05
CA GLY A 45 -1.08 -14.38 -9.43
C GLY A 45 0.41 -14.21 -9.58
N ASP A 46 0.80 -13.75 -10.76
CA ASP A 46 2.18 -13.45 -11.12
C ASP A 46 2.45 -11.96 -10.98
N TRP A 47 3.59 -11.65 -10.43
CA TRP A 47 4.01 -10.28 -10.12
C TRP A 47 5.46 -10.06 -10.55
N ALA A 48 5.76 -8.88 -11.01
CA ALA A 48 7.10 -8.47 -11.42
C ALA A 48 7.39 -7.05 -10.96
N GLY A 49 8.62 -6.80 -10.56
CA GLY A 49 9.06 -5.49 -10.11
C GLY A 49 10.53 -5.48 -9.72
N THR A 50 10.84 -4.82 -8.64
CA THR A 50 12.22 -4.63 -8.17
C THR A 50 12.36 -4.88 -6.68
N ILE A 51 13.52 -5.34 -6.28
CA ILE A 51 13.94 -5.48 -4.88
C ILE A 51 15.08 -4.49 -4.58
N THR A 52 15.06 -3.93 -3.39
CA THR A 52 16.05 -2.96 -2.94
C THR A 52 16.40 -3.18 -1.47
N PRO A 53 17.66 -3.18 -1.05
CA PRO A 53 18.87 -3.56 -1.79
C PRO A 53 18.97 -5.08 -2.03
N PRO A 54 19.69 -5.53 -3.06
CA PRO A 54 20.24 -4.73 -4.14
C PRO A 54 19.13 -4.29 -5.08
N TYR A 55 19.40 -3.33 -5.98
CA TYR A 55 18.42 -2.92 -6.98
C TYR A 55 18.43 -3.92 -8.14
N GLU A 56 17.55 -4.88 -8.08
CA GLU A 56 17.46 -5.99 -9.04
C GLU A 56 16.01 -6.27 -9.42
N PRO A 57 15.76 -6.85 -10.60
CA PRO A 57 14.45 -7.39 -10.93
C PRO A 57 14.01 -8.42 -9.89
N PHE A 58 12.75 -8.34 -9.50
CA PHE A 58 12.13 -9.23 -8.54
C PHE A 58 10.85 -9.82 -9.13
N TYR A 59 10.73 -11.13 -9.06
CA TYR A 59 9.57 -11.87 -9.55
C TYR A 59 8.93 -12.64 -8.42
N LEU A 60 7.62 -12.64 -8.41
CA LEU A 60 6.84 -13.26 -7.36
C LEU A 60 5.64 -13.98 -7.97
N LYS A 61 5.37 -15.17 -7.46
CA LYS A 61 4.14 -15.90 -7.75
C LYS A 61 3.48 -16.29 -6.44
N ILE A 62 2.21 -15.95 -6.31
CA ILE A 62 1.37 -16.36 -5.18
C ILE A 62 0.23 -17.20 -5.72
N THR A 63 0.10 -18.41 -5.21
CA THR A 63 -0.94 -19.34 -5.63
C THR A 63 -2.19 -19.23 -4.76
N PRO A 64 -3.37 -19.66 -5.25
CA PRO A 64 -4.60 -19.64 -4.44
C PRO A 64 -4.52 -20.49 -3.18
N ASP A 65 -3.66 -21.50 -3.14
CA ASP A 65 -3.41 -22.34 -1.96
C ASP A 65 -2.36 -21.74 -1.00
N ARG A 66 -2.07 -20.43 -1.15
CA ARG A 66 -1.18 -19.65 -0.29
C ARG A 66 0.28 -20.07 -0.33
N LYS A 67 0.72 -20.65 -1.41
CA LYS A 67 2.14 -20.86 -1.68
C LYS A 67 2.74 -19.64 -2.37
N LEU A 68 4.01 -19.44 -2.12
CA LEU A 68 4.73 -18.29 -2.62
C LEU A 68 6.07 -18.77 -3.20
N VAL A 69 6.42 -18.25 -4.37
CA VAL A 69 7.71 -18.45 -5.01
C VAL A 69 8.24 -17.08 -5.40
N ALA A 70 9.52 -16.83 -5.14
CA ALA A 70 10.17 -15.58 -5.50
C ALA A 70 11.54 -15.83 -6.12
N ALA A 71 11.95 -14.95 -7.03
CA ALA A 71 13.26 -14.98 -7.66
C ALA A 71 13.81 -13.56 -7.83
N TRP A 72 15.09 -13.38 -7.51
CA TRP A 72 15.83 -12.15 -7.74
C TRP A 72 17.32 -12.46 -7.82
N GLY A 73 18.01 -11.84 -8.76
CA GLY A 73 19.42 -12.14 -9.01
C GLY A 73 19.64 -13.63 -9.24
N VAL A 74 20.47 -14.23 -8.42
CA VAL A 74 20.74 -15.69 -8.42
C VAL A 74 19.91 -16.43 -7.35
N ASN A 75 19.06 -15.72 -6.62
CA ASN A 75 18.26 -16.28 -5.54
C ASN A 75 16.94 -16.82 -6.06
N TYR A 76 16.53 -17.93 -5.47
CA TYR A 76 15.22 -18.53 -5.68
C TYR A 76 14.71 -19.05 -4.36
N ALA A 77 13.54 -18.58 -3.95
CA ALA A 77 12.97 -18.92 -2.66
C ALA A 77 11.50 -19.31 -2.80
N TRP A 78 11.03 -20.15 -1.91
CA TRP A 78 9.63 -20.56 -1.84
C TRP A 78 9.16 -20.64 -0.41
N GLY A 79 7.87 -20.50 -0.23
CA GLY A 79 7.29 -20.53 1.09
C GLY A 79 5.79 -20.40 1.06
N THR A 80 5.25 -19.74 2.08
CA THR A 80 3.81 -19.62 2.32
C THR A 80 3.43 -18.20 2.69
N VAL A 81 2.15 -17.90 2.46
CA VAL A 81 1.49 -16.66 2.87
C VAL A 81 0.46 -16.99 3.95
N THR A 82 0.44 -16.19 4.99
CA THR A 82 -0.56 -16.27 6.05
C THR A 82 -1.41 -15.01 6.04
N LEU A 83 -2.73 -15.18 6.07
CA LEU A 83 -3.70 -14.09 6.16
C LEU A 83 -4.31 -14.08 7.56
N ARG A 84 -4.24 -12.93 8.24
CA ARG A 84 -4.85 -12.74 9.55
C ARG A 84 -5.28 -11.29 9.72
N ASN A 85 -6.56 -11.08 10.05
CA ASN A 85 -7.10 -9.74 10.35
C ASN A 85 -6.84 -8.71 9.24
N GLY A 86 -6.98 -9.10 7.98
CA GLY A 86 -6.73 -8.22 6.85
C GLY A 86 -5.27 -7.96 6.54
N GLN A 87 -4.35 -8.64 7.22
CA GLN A 87 -2.91 -8.56 7.00
C GLN A 87 -2.38 -9.83 6.36
N ALA A 88 -1.44 -9.67 5.44
CA ALA A 88 -0.70 -10.77 4.87
C ALA A 88 0.75 -10.75 5.33
N THR A 89 1.22 -11.90 5.75
CA THR A 89 2.62 -12.12 6.08
C THR A 89 3.18 -13.27 5.24
N TYR A 90 4.46 -13.29 5.02
CA TYR A 90 5.12 -14.36 4.28
C TYR A 90 6.30 -14.92 5.04
N GLU A 91 6.57 -16.18 4.76
CA GLU A 91 7.78 -16.88 5.15
C GLU A 91 8.28 -17.64 3.95
N MET A 92 9.54 -17.50 3.60
CA MET A 92 10.17 -18.21 2.50
C MET A 92 11.64 -18.53 2.77
N GLN A 93 12.17 -19.50 2.04
CA GLN A 93 13.54 -19.96 2.17
C GLN A 93 14.01 -20.63 0.86
N PRO A 94 15.32 -20.82 0.62
CA PRO A 94 16.47 -20.16 1.19
C PRO A 94 16.74 -18.81 0.51
N PRO A 95 17.27 -17.79 1.19
CA PRO A 95 17.48 -17.71 2.63
C PRO A 95 16.16 -17.60 3.39
N LEU A 96 16.17 -17.79 4.72
CA LEU A 96 14.99 -17.56 5.53
C LEU A 96 14.64 -16.08 5.52
N LEU A 97 13.49 -15.76 4.95
CA LEU A 97 12.93 -14.42 4.87
C LEU A 97 11.51 -14.43 5.40
N GLU A 98 11.22 -13.49 6.25
CA GLU A 98 9.89 -13.29 6.82
C GLU A 98 9.53 -11.81 6.73
N GLY A 99 8.27 -11.52 6.49
CA GLY A 99 7.86 -10.14 6.45
C GLY A 99 6.38 -9.98 6.15
N THR A 100 6.03 -8.79 5.69
CA THR A 100 4.66 -8.41 5.37
C THR A 100 4.47 -8.15 3.89
N ILE A 101 3.27 -8.43 3.40
CA ILE A 101 2.81 -8.07 2.06
C ILE A 101 1.73 -7.02 2.24
N ARG A 102 1.88 -5.88 1.58
CA ARG A 102 0.87 -4.83 1.55
C ARG A 102 0.32 -4.68 0.15
N LEU A 103 -1.00 -4.59 0.05
CA LEU A 103 -1.71 -4.38 -1.20
C LEU A 103 -2.07 -2.91 -1.35
N TYR A 104 -1.78 -2.35 -2.51
CA TYR A 104 -2.19 -1.01 -2.89
C TYR A 104 -3.08 -1.09 -4.12
N LEU A 105 -4.25 -0.47 -4.02
CA LEU A 105 -5.20 -0.37 -5.12
C LEU A 105 -5.33 1.08 -5.57
N ASP A 106 -5.26 1.29 -6.88
CA ASP A 106 -5.49 2.56 -7.53
C ASP A 106 -6.36 2.32 -8.78
N GLY A 107 -7.67 2.44 -8.59
CA GLY A 107 -8.64 2.01 -9.59
C GLY A 107 -8.54 0.52 -9.86
N ASP A 108 -8.23 0.15 -11.09
CA ASP A 108 -7.99 -1.22 -11.53
C ASP A 108 -6.52 -1.65 -11.43
N ARG A 109 -5.64 -0.72 -11.04
CA ARG A 109 -4.21 -0.99 -10.85
C ARG A 109 -3.95 -1.57 -9.48
N ARG A 110 -3.10 -2.56 -9.43
CA ARG A 110 -2.67 -3.21 -8.20
C ARG A 110 -1.16 -3.17 -8.08
N ALA A 111 -0.69 -3.01 -6.86
CA ALA A 111 0.72 -3.17 -6.54
C ALA A 111 0.86 -3.89 -5.20
N LEU A 112 1.89 -4.68 -5.05
CA LEU A 112 2.28 -5.26 -3.77
C LEU A 112 3.61 -4.66 -3.34
N ALA A 113 3.72 -4.41 -2.04
CA ALA A 113 4.98 -4.12 -1.40
C ALA A 113 5.29 -5.22 -0.38
N LEU A 114 6.48 -5.80 -0.49
CA LEU A 114 6.99 -6.77 0.45
C LEU A 114 8.06 -6.09 1.29
N ASP A 115 7.90 -6.17 2.59
CA ASP A 115 8.87 -5.67 3.56
C ASP A 115 9.40 -6.85 4.36
N ASP A 116 10.72 -6.91 4.48
CA ASP A 116 11.37 -7.86 5.35
C ASP A 116 11.23 -7.46 6.82
N ARG A 117 11.04 -8.46 7.68
CA ARG A 117 10.92 -8.28 9.13
C ARG A 117 12.09 -7.52 9.75
N TRP A 118 13.27 -7.69 9.20
CA TRP A 118 14.49 -7.03 9.69
C TRP A 118 14.82 -5.74 8.93
N ALA A 119 13.91 -5.28 8.08
CA ALA A 119 14.11 -4.10 7.24
C ALA A 119 15.37 -4.17 6.36
N SER A 120 15.77 -5.38 5.98
CA SER A 120 16.95 -5.61 5.15
C SER A 120 16.69 -5.40 3.66
N PHE A 121 15.43 -5.49 3.23
CA PHE A 121 15.04 -5.19 1.85
C PHE A 121 13.57 -4.75 1.75
N ASN A 122 13.26 -4.16 0.61
CA ASN A 122 11.90 -3.90 0.14
C ASN A 122 11.75 -4.42 -1.27
N ALA A 123 10.60 -4.94 -1.61
CA ALA A 123 10.25 -5.25 -2.99
C ALA A 123 8.92 -4.58 -3.35
N GLU A 124 8.87 -3.95 -4.51
CA GLU A 124 7.63 -3.46 -5.11
C GLU A 124 7.37 -4.21 -6.40
N VAL A 125 6.17 -4.74 -6.52
CA VAL A 125 5.78 -5.54 -7.69
C VAL A 125 4.40 -5.15 -8.18
N ARG A 126 4.18 -5.34 -9.46
CA ARG A 126 2.92 -5.13 -10.16
C ARG A 126 2.54 -6.41 -10.89
N PRO A 127 1.25 -6.61 -11.24
CA PRO A 127 0.85 -7.75 -12.05
C PRO A 127 1.68 -7.84 -13.32
N GLY A 128 2.27 -9.00 -13.56
CA GLY A 128 3.12 -9.24 -14.72
C GLY A 128 3.69 -10.65 -14.72
N ALA A 129 4.07 -11.16 -15.89
CA ALA A 129 4.59 -12.51 -16.03
C ALA A 129 5.87 -12.69 -15.18
N SER A 130 5.82 -13.62 -14.25
CA SER A 130 6.97 -13.94 -13.40
C SER A 130 7.93 -14.94 -14.05
N GLY A 131 7.44 -15.77 -14.96
CA GLY A 131 8.20 -16.88 -15.50
C GLY A 131 8.48 -18.00 -14.48
N LEU A 132 7.90 -17.92 -13.30
CA LEU A 132 8.09 -18.89 -12.23
C LEU A 132 7.13 -20.08 -12.36
N PRO A 133 7.57 -21.28 -12.02
CA PRO A 133 6.74 -22.49 -12.05
C PRO A 133 5.60 -22.47 -11.03
#